data_6fed64ed4e3ffed958ef23d72d4cc078
#
_entry.id   6fed64ed4e3ffed958ef23d72d4cc078
#
_cell.length_a   1.000
_cell.length_b   1.000
_cell.length_c   1.000
_cell.angle_alpha   90.00
_cell.angle_beta   90.00
_cell.angle_gamma   90.00
#
_symmetry.space_group_name_H-M   'P 1'
#
loop_
_entity.id
_entity.type
_entity.pdbx_description
1 polymer ?
#
loop_
_entity_poly.entity_id
_entity_poly.type
_entity_poly.pdbx_seq_one_letter_code
_entity_poly.pdbx_strand_id
1 'polypeptide(L)'
;MAKFDDDPAKTAALRGRLLRWYAEHARDLPWRKSADPYAIWVSEIMLQQTRVAVVVDRYQKFMKRFPTAVALALAPEQQVLALWSGLGYYRRARMLHKAAQFVAENLGGNLPVRAGELRLLPGIGAYTAAAVASIAHGEPVAVVDGNVERVLCRLAGWQAGGRKGPTALRRKIEKLAARLLDPARPGDFNQAMMELGATVCAPRNPQCLVCPLAAGCKTRGEHKTLPRAPMTSREVAYALSVRIGTGDRRGLGGREVLLEQRPAHQTVMPGMWELPALVDSHVPPKELRMTLRHAIMQVNYYVRIRTVFEDDVDALAVAGGERRWVPLHEAAAMALTGLARKVLVRARLFPPPALDSLAPAGNMEKA
;
A
#
# COMPACT_ATOMS: atom_id res chain seq x y z
N MET A 1 19.16 -26.11 -16.49
CA MET A 1 18.95 -25.15 -15.39
C MET A 1 19.85 -25.56 -14.24
N ALA A 2 20.82 -24.74 -13.87
CA ALA A 2 21.74 -25.04 -12.78
C ALA A 2 20.95 -25.20 -11.47
N LYS A 3 21.24 -26.29 -10.73
CA LYS A 3 20.78 -26.44 -9.34
C LYS A 3 21.48 -25.37 -8.51
N PHE A 4 20.76 -24.73 -7.60
CA PHE A 4 21.39 -23.95 -6.55
C PHE A 4 22.20 -24.93 -5.70
N ASP A 5 23.44 -24.56 -5.36
CA ASP A 5 24.37 -25.42 -4.63
C ASP A 5 23.77 -25.79 -3.25
N ASP A 6 23.68 -27.09 -2.98
CA ASP A 6 23.03 -27.64 -1.77
C ASP A 6 23.99 -27.77 -0.58
N ASP A 7 25.14 -27.10 -0.62
CA ASP A 7 26.16 -27.14 0.43
C ASP A 7 25.65 -26.42 1.71
N PRO A 8 25.50 -27.14 2.84
CA PRO A 8 25.05 -26.56 4.11
C PRO A 8 25.97 -25.46 4.64
N ALA A 9 27.30 -25.58 4.44
CA ALA A 9 28.26 -24.58 4.91
C ALA A 9 28.11 -23.27 4.15
N LYS A 10 27.91 -23.34 2.83
CA LYS A 10 27.63 -22.15 2.01
C LYS A 10 26.31 -21.49 2.39
N THR A 11 25.29 -22.29 2.70
CA THR A 11 23.99 -21.79 3.16
C THR A 11 24.12 -21.06 4.50
N ALA A 12 24.83 -21.66 5.47
CA ALA A 12 25.10 -21.03 6.77
C ALA A 12 25.90 -19.72 6.63
N ALA A 13 26.93 -19.71 5.80
CA ALA A 13 27.72 -18.53 5.53
C ALA A 13 26.89 -17.40 4.88
N LEU A 14 25.96 -17.74 4.00
CA LEU A 14 25.04 -16.80 3.35
C LEU A 14 24.06 -16.18 4.37
N ARG A 15 23.46 -17.02 5.23
CA ARG A 15 22.61 -16.56 6.35
C ARG A 15 23.35 -15.58 7.26
N GLY A 16 24.54 -15.93 7.70
CA GLY A 16 25.35 -15.11 8.59
C GLY A 16 25.71 -13.75 7.98
N ARG A 17 26.08 -13.71 6.69
CA ARG A 17 26.34 -12.44 6.00
C ARG A 17 25.11 -11.57 5.88
N LEU A 18 23.96 -12.15 5.51
CA LEU A 18 22.72 -11.42 5.36
C LEU A 18 22.23 -10.84 6.69
N LEU A 19 22.26 -11.63 7.76
CA LEU A 19 21.82 -11.19 9.09
C LEU A 19 22.73 -10.11 9.69
N ARG A 20 24.07 -10.22 9.51
CA ARG A 20 24.99 -9.13 9.93
C ARG A 20 24.69 -7.85 9.16
N TRP A 21 24.59 -7.93 7.82
CA TRP A 21 24.24 -6.78 7.02
C TRP A 21 22.92 -6.14 7.46
N TYR A 22 21.90 -6.95 7.75
CA TYR A 22 20.61 -6.45 8.20
C TYR A 22 20.71 -5.73 9.55
N ALA A 23 21.47 -6.24 10.49
CA ALA A 23 21.69 -5.61 11.79
C ALA A 23 22.32 -4.20 11.67
N GLU A 24 23.18 -4.01 10.66
CA GLU A 24 23.90 -2.75 10.42
C GLU A 24 23.15 -1.74 9.52
N HIS A 25 22.31 -2.24 8.61
CA HIS A 25 21.72 -1.43 7.52
C HIS A 25 20.19 -1.41 7.51
N ALA A 26 19.52 -2.04 8.48
CA ALA A 26 18.07 -2.02 8.55
C ALA A 26 17.55 -0.60 8.74
N ARG A 27 16.62 -0.16 7.89
CA ARG A 27 15.95 1.13 8.06
C ARG A 27 15.20 1.17 9.38
N ASP A 28 15.27 2.30 10.09
CA ASP A 28 14.47 2.55 11.29
C ASP A 28 13.01 2.80 10.90
N LEU A 29 12.16 1.78 11.05
CA LEU A 29 10.75 1.82 10.68
C LEU A 29 9.87 1.55 11.90
N PRO A 30 8.75 2.29 12.07
CA PRO A 30 7.92 2.21 13.28
C PRO A 30 7.46 0.78 13.62
N TRP A 31 7.09 0.00 12.61
CA TRP A 31 6.60 -1.38 12.78
C TRP A 31 7.70 -2.40 13.10
N ARG A 32 8.97 -2.02 13.03
CA ARG A 32 10.12 -2.87 13.43
C ARG A 32 10.46 -2.74 14.92
N LYS A 33 9.86 -1.77 15.61
CA LYS A 33 10.08 -1.50 17.03
C LYS A 33 9.16 -2.31 17.96
N SER A 34 8.30 -3.15 17.39
CA SER A 34 7.32 -3.93 18.11
C SER A 34 7.31 -5.37 17.62
N ALA A 35 7.12 -6.31 18.54
CA ALA A 35 6.84 -7.72 18.25
C ALA A 35 5.32 -8.01 18.30
N ASP A 36 4.46 -7.00 18.50
CA ASP A 36 3.01 -7.15 18.50
C ASP A 36 2.50 -7.66 17.16
N PRO A 37 1.86 -8.84 17.10
CA PRO A 37 1.37 -9.43 15.86
C PRO A 37 0.32 -8.55 15.15
N TYR A 38 -0.48 -7.78 15.90
CA TYR A 38 -1.43 -6.84 15.32
C TYR A 38 -0.72 -5.69 14.60
N ALA A 39 0.27 -5.08 15.24
CA ALA A 39 1.06 -4.00 14.68
C ALA A 39 1.81 -4.42 13.41
N ILE A 40 2.41 -5.61 13.43
CA ILE A 40 3.06 -6.23 12.26
C ILE A 40 2.04 -6.47 11.16
N TRP A 41 0.88 -7.08 11.46
CA TRP A 41 -0.16 -7.34 10.48
C TRP A 41 -0.64 -6.07 9.79
N VAL A 42 -0.94 -5.01 10.54
CA VAL A 42 -1.36 -3.71 9.98
C VAL A 42 -0.29 -3.18 9.01
N SER A 43 0.99 -3.19 9.41
CA SER A 43 2.09 -2.72 8.57
C SER A 43 2.21 -3.52 7.27
N GLU A 44 2.13 -4.85 7.35
CA GLU A 44 2.24 -5.74 6.20
C GLU A 44 1.10 -5.51 5.18
N ILE A 45 -0.12 -5.28 5.66
CA ILE A 45 -1.24 -4.93 4.78
C ILE A 45 -1.05 -3.54 4.15
N MET A 46 -0.56 -2.55 4.91
CA MET A 46 -0.31 -1.20 4.39
C MET A 46 0.79 -1.18 3.33
N LEU A 47 1.84 -1.96 3.51
CA LEU A 47 2.99 -2.05 2.61
C LEU A 47 2.71 -2.75 1.28
N GLN A 48 1.62 -3.53 1.18
CA GLN A 48 1.25 -4.16 -0.08
C GLN A 48 1.05 -3.10 -1.18
N GLN A 49 1.91 -3.10 -2.21
CA GLN A 49 1.85 -2.17 -3.35
C GLN A 49 1.88 -0.67 -2.97
N THR A 50 2.39 -0.34 -1.78
CA THR A 50 2.53 1.04 -1.30
C THR A 50 3.97 1.31 -0.88
N ARG A 51 4.49 2.50 -1.23
CA ARG A 51 5.86 2.87 -0.86
C ARG A 51 5.97 3.14 0.63
N VAL A 52 7.08 2.72 1.24
CA VAL A 52 7.38 2.88 2.67
C VAL A 52 7.16 4.32 3.15
N ALA A 53 7.68 5.31 2.42
CA ALA A 53 7.55 6.72 2.79
C ALA A 53 6.09 7.20 2.95
N VAL A 54 5.14 6.60 2.20
CA VAL A 54 3.72 6.92 2.33
C VAL A 54 3.09 6.19 3.52
N VAL A 55 3.63 5.01 3.86
CA VAL A 55 3.08 4.16 4.93
C VAL A 55 3.44 4.68 6.31
N VAL A 56 4.66 5.22 6.52
CA VAL A 56 5.15 5.62 7.85
C VAL A 56 4.15 6.52 8.60
N ASP A 57 3.79 7.67 8.00
CA ASP A 57 2.84 8.62 8.61
C ASP A 57 1.45 7.99 8.82
N ARG A 58 0.97 7.23 7.83
CA ARG A 58 -0.35 6.60 7.89
C ARG A 58 -0.43 5.51 8.95
N TYR A 59 0.62 4.71 9.07
CA TYR A 59 0.73 3.67 10.09
C TYR A 59 0.66 4.26 11.50
N GLN A 60 1.43 5.31 11.76
CA GLN A 60 1.42 5.96 13.08
C GLN A 60 0.04 6.52 13.45
N LYS A 61 -0.62 7.21 12.53
CA LYS A 61 -1.99 7.74 12.72
C LYS A 61 -3.01 6.63 12.92
N PHE A 62 -2.88 5.54 12.16
CA PHE A 62 -3.77 4.39 12.23
C PHE A 62 -3.62 3.65 13.56
N MET A 63 -2.38 3.35 13.97
CA MET A 63 -2.09 2.67 15.24
C MET A 63 -2.48 3.52 16.47
N LYS A 64 -2.33 4.85 16.38
CA LYS A 64 -2.82 5.76 17.43
C LYS A 64 -4.34 5.70 17.59
N ARG A 65 -5.08 5.58 16.50
CA ARG A 65 -6.56 5.54 16.52
C ARG A 65 -7.11 4.15 16.80
N PHE A 66 -6.45 3.12 16.30
CA PHE A 66 -6.84 1.72 16.43
C PHE A 66 -5.66 0.91 16.97
N PRO A 67 -5.36 1.00 18.28
CA PRO A 67 -4.17 0.36 18.86
C PRO A 67 -4.28 -1.17 18.96
N THR A 68 -5.47 -1.73 18.84
CA THR A 68 -5.72 -3.19 18.91
C THR A 68 -6.68 -3.66 17.83
N ALA A 69 -6.71 -4.96 17.57
CA ALA A 69 -7.69 -5.57 16.66
C ALA A 69 -9.14 -5.30 17.10
N VAL A 70 -9.42 -5.30 18.40
CA VAL A 70 -10.74 -4.98 18.95
C VAL A 70 -11.11 -3.53 18.69
N ALA A 71 -10.18 -2.58 18.91
CA ALA A 71 -10.43 -1.17 18.63
C ALA A 71 -10.70 -0.92 17.14
N LEU A 72 -10.02 -1.66 16.26
CA LEU A 72 -10.27 -1.63 14.81
C LEU A 72 -11.64 -2.24 14.49
N ALA A 73 -11.97 -3.37 15.08
CA ALA A 73 -13.24 -4.08 14.83
C ALA A 73 -14.47 -3.25 15.14
N LEU A 74 -14.42 -2.52 16.26
CA LEU A 74 -15.53 -1.67 16.73
C LEU A 74 -15.68 -0.35 15.96
N ALA A 75 -14.69 0.01 15.14
CA ALA A 75 -14.72 1.25 14.39
C ALA A 75 -15.73 1.19 13.23
N PRO A 76 -16.46 2.27 12.91
CA PRO A 76 -17.21 2.35 11.68
C PRO A 76 -16.29 2.24 10.47
N GLU A 77 -16.69 1.47 9.43
CA GLU A 77 -15.90 1.26 8.20
C GLU A 77 -15.43 2.60 7.59
N GLN A 78 -16.28 3.62 7.60
CA GLN A 78 -15.95 4.95 7.07
C GLN A 78 -14.74 5.59 7.77
N GLN A 79 -14.58 5.41 9.08
CA GLN A 79 -13.41 5.90 9.81
C GLN A 79 -12.14 5.15 9.41
N VAL A 80 -12.23 3.84 9.23
CA VAL A 80 -11.11 3.01 8.77
C VAL A 80 -10.66 3.45 7.38
N LEU A 81 -11.61 3.63 6.45
CA LEU A 81 -11.33 4.08 5.08
C LEU A 81 -10.77 5.51 5.03
N ALA A 82 -11.23 6.39 5.91
CA ALA A 82 -10.72 7.76 6.00
C ALA A 82 -9.23 7.79 6.38
N LEU A 83 -8.82 7.02 7.41
CA LEU A 83 -7.42 6.90 7.83
C LEU A 83 -6.56 6.15 6.81
N TRP A 84 -7.17 5.30 5.98
CA TRP A 84 -6.49 4.62 4.88
C TRP A 84 -6.27 5.51 3.66
N SER A 85 -6.86 6.71 3.64
CA SER A 85 -6.79 7.63 2.51
C SER A 85 -5.33 7.94 2.12
N GLY A 86 -5.02 7.80 0.83
CA GLY A 86 -3.68 7.99 0.29
C GLY A 86 -2.86 6.69 0.11
N LEU A 87 -3.24 5.58 0.75
CA LEU A 87 -2.60 4.28 0.56
C LEU A 87 -3.09 3.54 -0.70
N GLY A 88 -4.28 3.87 -1.19
CA GLY A 88 -4.91 3.19 -2.32
C GLY A 88 -5.36 1.76 -2.00
N TYR A 89 -5.89 1.06 -3.02
CA TYR A 89 -6.34 -0.34 -2.86
C TYR A 89 -7.21 -0.56 -1.61
N TYR A 90 -8.27 0.21 -1.45
CA TYR A 90 -9.15 0.25 -0.27
C TYR A 90 -9.77 -1.09 0.12
N ARG A 91 -9.81 -2.05 -0.83
CA ARG A 91 -10.18 -3.43 -0.52
C ARG A 91 -9.31 -4.03 0.60
N ARG A 92 -8.02 -3.63 0.68
CA ARG A 92 -7.13 -4.09 1.77
C ARG A 92 -7.63 -3.60 3.13
N ALA A 93 -8.03 -2.32 3.23
CA ALA A 93 -8.58 -1.77 4.46
C ALA A 93 -9.86 -2.48 4.89
N ARG A 94 -10.77 -2.74 3.94
CA ARG A 94 -12.00 -3.49 4.23
C ARG A 94 -11.73 -4.92 4.69
N MET A 95 -10.80 -5.61 4.03
CA MET A 95 -10.44 -6.97 4.43
C MET A 95 -9.74 -6.99 5.79
N LEU A 96 -8.86 -6.02 6.08
CA LEU A 96 -8.24 -5.83 7.39
C LEU A 96 -9.30 -5.60 8.47
N HIS A 97 -10.27 -4.72 8.23
CA HIS A 97 -11.37 -4.43 9.14
C HIS A 97 -12.25 -5.66 9.39
N LYS A 98 -12.66 -6.33 8.32
CA LYS A 98 -13.44 -7.57 8.41
C LYS A 98 -12.71 -8.68 9.17
N ALA A 99 -11.41 -8.81 8.96
CA ALA A 99 -10.61 -9.79 9.70
C ALA A 99 -10.46 -9.38 11.18
N ALA A 100 -10.36 -8.10 11.49
CA ALA A 100 -10.33 -7.62 12.87
C ALA A 100 -11.65 -7.88 13.59
N GLN A 101 -12.80 -7.73 12.91
CA GLN A 101 -14.11 -8.11 13.44
C GLN A 101 -14.16 -9.62 13.74
N PHE A 102 -13.71 -10.45 12.81
CA PHE A 102 -13.64 -11.90 13.03
C PHE A 102 -12.75 -12.25 14.24
N VAL A 103 -11.58 -11.61 14.36
CA VAL A 103 -10.65 -11.82 15.48
C VAL A 103 -11.28 -11.40 16.81
N ALA A 104 -11.99 -10.26 16.86
CA ALA A 104 -12.66 -9.80 18.06
C ALA A 104 -13.81 -10.72 18.49
N GLU A 105 -14.62 -11.17 17.55
CA GLU A 105 -15.82 -11.98 17.80
C GLU A 105 -15.49 -13.45 18.12
N ASN A 106 -14.49 -14.02 17.46
CA ASN A 106 -14.26 -15.48 17.49
C ASN A 106 -12.98 -15.88 18.22
N LEU A 107 -12.02 -14.95 18.41
CA LEU A 107 -10.69 -15.24 18.97
C LEU A 107 -10.34 -14.35 20.17
N GLY A 108 -11.35 -13.69 20.78
CA GLY A 108 -11.13 -12.83 21.95
C GLY A 108 -10.17 -11.67 21.70
N GLY A 109 -10.04 -11.21 20.46
CA GLY A 109 -9.17 -10.10 20.09
C GLY A 109 -7.70 -10.47 19.81
N ASN A 110 -7.33 -11.75 19.94
CA ASN A 110 -5.95 -12.23 19.76
C ASN A 110 -5.77 -12.87 18.39
N LEU A 111 -4.69 -12.52 17.70
CA LEU A 111 -4.33 -13.15 16.44
C LEU A 111 -3.78 -14.58 16.67
N PRO A 112 -4.07 -15.54 15.78
CA PRO A 112 -3.45 -16.84 15.81
C PRO A 112 -1.92 -16.77 15.70
N VAL A 113 -1.23 -17.72 16.30
CA VAL A 113 0.23 -17.78 16.32
C VAL A 113 0.80 -18.41 15.04
N ARG A 114 0.10 -19.42 14.49
CA ARG A 114 0.60 -20.21 13.37
C ARG A 114 0.17 -19.63 12.02
N ALA A 115 1.08 -19.65 11.05
CA ALA A 115 0.80 -19.20 9.69
C ALA A 115 -0.39 -19.93 9.05
N GLY A 116 -0.56 -21.23 9.35
CA GLY A 116 -1.70 -22.02 8.87
C GLY A 116 -3.04 -21.46 9.36
N GLU A 117 -3.13 -21.09 10.61
CA GLU A 117 -4.34 -20.51 11.23
C GLU A 117 -4.59 -19.08 10.78
N LEU A 118 -3.53 -18.25 10.71
CA LEU A 118 -3.62 -16.88 10.20
C LEU A 118 -4.19 -16.83 8.78
N ARG A 119 -3.93 -17.83 7.94
CA ARG A 119 -4.47 -17.92 6.58
C ARG A 119 -5.97 -18.15 6.51
N LEU A 120 -6.61 -18.57 7.58
CA LEU A 120 -8.06 -18.74 7.66
C LEU A 120 -8.77 -17.40 7.85
N LEU A 121 -8.05 -16.37 8.28
CA LEU A 121 -8.62 -15.03 8.46
C LEU A 121 -8.92 -14.34 7.13
N PRO A 122 -10.03 -13.57 7.04
CA PRO A 122 -10.41 -12.86 5.83
C PRO A 122 -9.27 -11.97 5.29
N GLY A 123 -8.87 -12.16 4.03
CA GLY A 123 -7.87 -11.31 3.37
C GLY A 123 -6.41 -11.55 3.77
N ILE A 124 -6.13 -12.51 4.63
CA ILE A 124 -4.76 -12.92 4.96
C ILE A 124 -4.30 -14.01 4.00
N GLY A 125 -3.39 -13.66 3.11
CA GLY A 125 -2.74 -14.60 2.19
C GLY A 125 -1.50 -15.27 2.79
N ALA A 126 -0.92 -16.22 2.06
CA ALA A 126 0.26 -16.96 2.47
C ALA A 126 1.44 -16.05 2.88
N TYR A 127 1.65 -14.96 2.14
CA TYR A 127 2.69 -13.96 2.45
C TYR A 127 2.45 -13.31 3.83
N THR A 128 1.28 -12.69 4.04
CA THR A 128 0.99 -11.97 5.28
C THR A 128 1.01 -12.92 6.49
N ALA A 129 0.44 -14.12 6.35
CA ALA A 129 0.46 -15.13 7.39
C ALA A 129 1.88 -15.52 7.80
N ALA A 130 2.75 -15.79 6.81
CA ALA A 130 4.15 -16.13 7.06
C ALA A 130 4.93 -14.95 7.69
N ALA A 131 4.67 -13.71 7.25
CA ALA A 131 5.30 -12.53 7.81
C ALA A 131 4.92 -12.35 9.29
N VAL A 132 3.63 -12.36 9.62
CA VAL A 132 3.17 -12.22 11.01
C VAL A 132 3.70 -13.37 11.88
N ALA A 133 3.56 -14.63 11.46
CA ALA A 133 3.97 -15.78 12.23
C ALA A 133 5.49 -15.82 12.47
N SER A 134 6.30 -15.48 11.47
CA SER A 134 7.76 -15.51 11.63
C SER A 134 8.30 -14.30 12.41
N ILE A 135 7.74 -13.10 12.20
CA ILE A 135 8.26 -11.87 12.83
C ILE A 135 7.77 -11.76 14.28
N ALA A 136 6.48 -12.02 14.54
CA ALA A 136 5.91 -11.91 15.88
C ALA A 136 6.16 -13.12 16.76
N HIS A 137 6.14 -14.32 16.19
CA HIS A 137 6.11 -15.56 16.96
C HIS A 137 7.31 -16.48 16.69
N GLY A 138 8.23 -16.11 15.80
CA GLY A 138 9.40 -16.92 15.50
C GLY A 138 9.10 -18.24 14.79
N GLU A 139 7.93 -18.40 14.16
CA GLU A 139 7.64 -19.59 13.37
C GLU A 139 8.61 -19.69 12.19
N PRO A 140 9.29 -20.84 11.98
CA PRO A 140 10.26 -20.99 10.90
C PRO A 140 9.60 -21.19 9.56
N VAL A 141 8.89 -20.16 9.07
CA VAL A 141 8.20 -20.10 7.79
C VAL A 141 8.77 -18.99 6.93
N ALA A 142 9.08 -19.30 5.66
CA ALA A 142 9.69 -18.36 4.74
C ALA A 142 8.66 -17.41 4.13
N VAL A 143 9.02 -16.13 4.05
CA VAL A 143 8.26 -15.09 3.37
C VAL A 143 8.74 -14.95 1.93
N VAL A 144 7.81 -14.88 0.97
CA VAL A 144 8.13 -14.62 -0.43
C VAL A 144 7.19 -13.54 -0.99
N ASP A 145 7.69 -12.31 -1.01
CA ASP A 145 7.08 -11.19 -1.74
C ASP A 145 7.79 -10.96 -3.10
N GLY A 146 7.42 -9.92 -3.82
CA GLY A 146 8.06 -9.57 -5.08
C GLY A 146 9.54 -9.17 -4.95
N ASN A 147 9.97 -8.67 -3.79
CA ASN A 147 11.37 -8.33 -3.52
C ASN A 147 12.18 -9.61 -3.29
N VAL A 148 11.70 -10.48 -2.42
CA VAL A 148 12.32 -11.78 -2.10
C VAL A 148 12.37 -12.65 -3.35
N GLU A 149 11.29 -12.73 -4.13
CA GLU A 149 11.26 -13.44 -5.41
C GLU A 149 12.37 -12.96 -6.35
N ARG A 150 12.54 -11.65 -6.51
CA ARG A 150 13.60 -11.05 -7.34
C ARG A 150 15.00 -11.41 -6.84
N VAL A 151 15.23 -11.29 -5.51
CA VAL A 151 16.51 -11.64 -4.88
C VAL A 151 16.85 -13.10 -5.14
N LEU A 152 15.91 -14.01 -4.87
CA LEU A 152 16.11 -15.46 -5.03
C LEU A 152 16.30 -15.86 -6.50
N CYS A 153 15.54 -15.26 -7.42
CA CYS A 153 15.73 -15.48 -8.84
C CYS A 153 17.14 -15.08 -9.30
N ARG A 154 17.62 -13.90 -8.87
CA ARG A 154 18.99 -13.46 -9.22
C ARG A 154 20.07 -14.30 -8.55
N LEU A 155 19.88 -14.63 -7.30
CA LEU A 155 20.79 -15.49 -6.54
C LEU A 155 20.96 -16.84 -7.21
N ALA A 156 19.87 -17.45 -7.66
CA ALA A 156 19.88 -18.75 -8.33
C ALA A 156 20.09 -18.72 -9.85
N GLY A 157 20.15 -17.54 -10.47
CA GLY A 157 20.25 -17.38 -11.92
C GLY A 157 18.99 -17.83 -12.68
N TRP A 158 17.81 -17.74 -12.05
CA TRP A 158 16.54 -18.09 -12.67
C TRP A 158 15.87 -16.86 -13.31
N GLN A 159 15.44 -16.96 -14.54
CA GLN A 159 14.72 -15.91 -15.24
C GLN A 159 13.20 -16.16 -15.20
N ALA A 160 12.43 -15.09 -15.07
CA ALA A 160 10.97 -15.13 -15.26
C ALA A 160 10.66 -15.50 -16.72
N GLY A 161 9.61 -16.30 -16.94
CA GLY A 161 9.18 -16.68 -18.31
C GLY A 161 9.85 -17.94 -18.88
N GLY A 162 10.50 -18.75 -18.07
CA GLY A 162 11.08 -20.03 -18.50
C GLY A 162 10.02 -21.05 -18.97
N ARG A 163 10.46 -22.05 -19.77
CA ARG A 163 9.63 -23.12 -20.41
C ARG A 163 8.63 -23.84 -19.48
N LYS A 164 8.77 -23.76 -18.15
CA LYS A 164 7.94 -24.52 -17.17
C LYS A 164 6.78 -23.72 -16.57
N GLY A 165 6.52 -22.52 -17.05
CA GLY A 165 5.41 -21.67 -16.58
C GLY A 165 5.61 -21.02 -15.20
N PRO A 166 4.77 -20.01 -14.86
CA PRO A 166 4.90 -19.22 -13.63
C PRO A 166 4.78 -20.06 -12.34
N THR A 167 3.89 -21.04 -12.30
CA THR A 167 3.63 -21.87 -11.11
C THR A 167 4.84 -22.76 -10.75
N ALA A 168 5.56 -23.31 -11.74
CA ALA A 168 6.73 -24.13 -11.49
C ALA A 168 7.91 -23.29 -10.96
N LEU A 169 8.08 -22.06 -11.44
CA LEU A 169 9.07 -21.12 -10.91
C LEU A 169 8.73 -20.75 -9.47
N ARG A 170 7.47 -20.42 -9.19
CA ARG A 170 7.00 -20.06 -7.85
C ARG A 170 7.32 -21.14 -6.83
N ARG A 171 6.99 -22.40 -7.12
CA ARG A 171 7.33 -23.54 -6.25
C ARG A 171 8.84 -23.69 -5.98
N LYS A 172 9.69 -23.40 -6.98
CA LYS A 172 11.14 -23.42 -6.78
C LYS A 172 11.62 -22.30 -5.87
N ILE A 173 11.07 -21.11 -6.03
CA ILE A 173 11.39 -19.96 -5.19
C ILE A 173 11.01 -20.24 -3.75
N GLU A 174 9.80 -20.76 -3.51
CA GLU A 174 9.33 -21.13 -2.17
C GLU A 174 10.21 -22.20 -1.52
N LYS A 175 10.60 -23.23 -2.28
CA LYS A 175 11.56 -24.26 -1.77
C LYS A 175 12.92 -23.67 -1.45
N LEU A 176 13.44 -22.75 -2.27
CA LEU A 176 14.71 -22.10 -2.01
C LEU A 176 14.61 -21.15 -0.80
N ALA A 177 13.52 -20.39 -0.69
CA ALA A 177 13.27 -19.54 0.47
C ALA A 177 13.24 -20.33 1.78
N ALA A 178 12.49 -21.43 1.82
CA ALA A 178 12.39 -22.30 3.00
C ALA A 178 13.75 -22.91 3.36
N ARG A 179 14.56 -23.31 2.38
CA ARG A 179 15.89 -23.86 2.61
C ARG A 179 16.87 -22.82 3.14
N LEU A 180 16.81 -21.58 2.63
CA LEU A 180 17.70 -20.50 3.06
C LEU A 180 17.28 -19.88 4.39
N LEU A 181 16.07 -20.07 4.83
CA LEU A 181 15.55 -19.52 6.07
C LEU A 181 16.42 -19.92 7.25
N ASP A 182 16.73 -18.95 8.11
CA ASP A 182 17.38 -19.22 9.40
C ASP A 182 16.31 -19.67 10.40
N PRO A 183 16.35 -20.92 10.87
CA PRO A 183 15.31 -21.43 11.78
C PRO A 183 15.41 -20.86 13.19
N ALA A 184 16.56 -20.32 13.60
CA ALA A 184 16.75 -19.69 14.90
C ALA A 184 16.28 -18.22 14.91
N ARG A 185 16.32 -17.56 13.76
CA ARG A 185 15.96 -16.13 13.61
C ARG A 185 15.10 -15.91 12.35
N PRO A 186 13.94 -16.59 12.22
CA PRO A 186 13.17 -16.57 10.98
C PRO A 186 12.61 -15.18 10.66
N GLY A 187 12.15 -14.44 11.66
CA GLY A 187 11.64 -13.08 11.50
C GLY A 187 12.70 -12.12 10.96
N ASP A 188 13.90 -12.12 11.57
CA ASP A 188 15.01 -11.28 11.12
C ASP A 188 15.47 -11.65 9.72
N PHE A 189 15.55 -12.94 9.42
CA PHE A 189 15.94 -13.42 8.10
C PHE A 189 14.95 -12.99 7.00
N ASN A 190 13.66 -13.14 7.26
CA ASN A 190 12.62 -12.72 6.35
C ASN A 190 12.66 -11.18 6.12
N GLN A 191 12.78 -10.41 7.19
CA GLN A 191 12.92 -8.95 7.09
C GLN A 191 14.20 -8.56 6.34
N ALA A 192 15.33 -9.24 6.59
CA ALA A 192 16.59 -9.00 5.89
C ALA A 192 16.48 -9.25 4.37
N MET A 193 15.82 -10.32 3.97
CA MET A 193 15.57 -10.62 2.55
C MET A 193 14.70 -9.56 1.87
N MET A 194 13.63 -9.11 2.54
CA MET A 194 12.76 -8.05 2.04
C MET A 194 13.51 -6.72 1.95
N GLU A 195 14.30 -6.36 2.98
CA GLU A 195 15.10 -5.15 3.01
C GLU A 195 16.16 -5.13 1.92
N LEU A 196 16.89 -6.23 1.74
CA LEU A 196 17.87 -6.39 0.67
C LEU A 196 17.24 -6.15 -0.70
N GLY A 197 16.06 -6.72 -0.93
CA GLY A 197 15.32 -6.50 -2.16
C GLY A 197 14.87 -5.05 -2.34
N ALA A 198 14.46 -4.38 -1.26
CA ALA A 198 13.98 -3.01 -1.33
C ALA A 198 15.09 -1.98 -1.54
N THR A 199 16.31 -2.21 -0.99
CA THR A 199 17.38 -1.20 -0.91
C THR A 199 18.58 -1.49 -1.79
N VAL A 200 19.03 -2.73 -1.88
CA VAL A 200 20.26 -3.13 -2.59
C VAL A 200 19.96 -3.87 -3.89
N CYS A 201 19.18 -4.94 -3.83
CA CYS A 201 18.83 -5.74 -5.00
C CYS A 201 17.62 -5.16 -5.75
N ALA A 202 17.66 -3.84 -6.03
CA ALA A 202 16.57 -3.12 -6.68
C ALA A 202 16.25 -3.67 -8.10
N PRO A 203 15.03 -3.44 -8.64
CA PRO A 203 14.67 -3.90 -9.98
C PRO A 203 15.60 -3.39 -11.07
N ARG A 204 15.97 -2.11 -11.01
CA ARG A 204 16.94 -1.43 -11.89
C ARG A 204 18.14 -1.00 -11.08
N ASN A 205 19.32 -1.01 -11.71
CA ASN A 205 20.58 -0.60 -11.09
C ASN A 205 20.84 -1.23 -9.71
N PRO A 206 20.82 -2.59 -9.57
CA PRO A 206 21.10 -3.22 -8.29
C PRO A 206 22.53 -2.94 -7.84
N GLN A 207 22.71 -2.63 -6.56
CA GLN A 207 23.99 -2.29 -5.97
C GLN A 207 24.78 -3.56 -5.60
N CYS A 208 25.23 -4.31 -6.61
CA CYS A 208 25.84 -5.62 -6.42
C CYS A 208 27.19 -5.58 -5.67
N LEU A 209 27.92 -4.46 -5.70
CA LEU A 209 29.24 -4.31 -5.05
C LEU A 209 29.11 -4.32 -3.51
N VAL A 210 28.01 -3.80 -2.97
CA VAL A 210 27.76 -3.77 -1.51
C VAL A 210 26.78 -4.87 -1.07
N CYS A 211 26.42 -5.78 -1.96
CA CYS A 211 25.43 -6.82 -1.66
C CYS A 211 26.04 -7.93 -0.80
N PRO A 212 25.48 -8.26 0.38
CA PRO A 212 25.99 -9.32 1.24
C PRO A 212 25.92 -10.72 0.60
N LEU A 213 25.08 -10.88 -0.43
CA LEU A 213 24.90 -12.14 -1.15
C LEU A 213 25.71 -12.22 -2.47
N ALA A 214 26.50 -11.19 -2.80
CA ALA A 214 27.21 -11.12 -4.08
C ALA A 214 28.09 -12.34 -4.37
N ALA A 215 28.79 -12.88 -3.34
CA ALA A 215 29.69 -14.02 -3.50
C ALA A 215 28.98 -15.30 -4.01
N GLY A 216 27.71 -15.50 -3.62
CA GLY A 216 26.89 -16.65 -4.04
C GLY A 216 25.92 -16.34 -5.18
N CYS A 217 25.87 -15.10 -5.66
CA CYS A 217 24.89 -14.68 -6.66
C CYS A 217 25.31 -15.05 -8.08
N LYS A 218 24.43 -15.75 -8.81
CA LYS A 218 24.69 -16.20 -10.18
C LYS A 218 24.42 -15.15 -11.24
N THR A 219 23.65 -14.09 -10.92
CA THR A 219 23.31 -13.04 -11.92
C THR A 219 24.21 -11.83 -11.81
N ARG A 220 24.43 -11.28 -10.61
CA ARG A 220 25.18 -10.03 -10.37
C ARG A 220 24.80 -8.92 -11.35
N GLY A 221 23.52 -8.55 -11.38
CA GLY A 221 23.01 -7.55 -12.32
C GLY A 221 21.51 -7.59 -12.46
N GLU A 222 21.01 -6.93 -13.48
CA GLU A 222 19.59 -6.90 -13.81
C GLU A 222 19.13 -8.16 -14.54
N HIS A 223 17.89 -8.57 -14.27
CA HIS A 223 17.19 -9.48 -15.15
C HIS A 223 16.41 -8.68 -16.20
N LYS A 224 16.27 -9.22 -17.40
CA LYS A 224 15.33 -8.68 -18.38
C LYS A 224 13.94 -8.65 -17.77
N THR A 225 13.39 -7.45 -17.62
CA THR A 225 12.02 -7.24 -17.16
C THR A 225 11.09 -7.39 -18.36
N LEU A 226 10.05 -8.19 -18.24
CA LEU A 226 9.01 -8.23 -19.26
C LEU A 226 8.37 -6.84 -19.38
N PRO A 227 8.04 -6.38 -20.60
CA PRO A 227 7.32 -5.14 -20.80
C PRO A 227 6.02 -5.15 -19.99
N ARG A 228 5.72 -4.03 -19.34
CA ARG A 228 4.41 -3.88 -18.70
C ARG A 228 3.33 -3.81 -19.78
N ALA A 229 2.18 -4.42 -19.49
CA ALA A 229 1.00 -4.23 -20.34
C ALA A 229 0.72 -2.73 -20.51
N PRO A 230 0.36 -2.26 -21.71
CA PRO A 230 0.04 -0.88 -21.95
C PRO A 230 -1.15 -0.45 -21.07
N MET A 231 -1.08 0.77 -20.55
CA MET A 231 -2.20 1.36 -19.81
C MET A 231 -3.26 1.85 -20.79
N THR A 232 -4.53 1.57 -20.49
CA THR A 232 -5.64 2.19 -21.21
C THR A 232 -5.82 3.64 -20.77
N SER A 233 -6.42 4.47 -21.62
CA SER A 233 -6.71 5.87 -21.32
C SER A 233 -8.19 6.12 -21.35
N ARG A 234 -8.70 6.93 -20.42
CA ARG A 234 -10.10 7.39 -20.39
C ARG A 234 -10.16 8.88 -20.09
N GLU A 235 -11.03 9.59 -20.76
CA GLU A 235 -11.41 10.95 -20.42
C GLU A 235 -12.61 10.94 -19.50
N VAL A 236 -12.59 11.77 -18.47
CA VAL A 236 -13.69 11.91 -17.50
C VAL A 236 -13.77 13.36 -17.02
N ALA A 237 -14.96 13.80 -16.67
CA ALA A 237 -15.14 15.11 -16.07
C ALA A 237 -15.91 15.01 -14.75
N TYR A 238 -15.60 15.94 -13.85
CA TYR A 238 -16.24 16.05 -12.54
C TYR A 238 -16.62 17.49 -12.26
N ALA A 239 -17.73 17.68 -11.54
CA ALA A 239 -18.13 18.97 -11.03
C ALA A 239 -17.40 19.31 -9.74
N LEU A 240 -16.87 20.52 -9.64
CA LEU A 240 -16.42 21.12 -8.39
C LEU A 240 -17.38 22.25 -8.04
N SER A 241 -18.25 22.02 -7.07
CA SER A 241 -19.15 23.03 -6.53
C SER A 241 -18.80 23.30 -5.08
N VAL A 242 -18.67 24.58 -4.75
CA VAL A 242 -18.35 25.08 -3.42
C VAL A 242 -19.27 26.22 -3.09
N ARG A 243 -19.88 26.19 -1.90
CA ARG A 243 -20.75 27.27 -1.40
C ARG A 243 -20.28 27.77 -0.04
N ILE A 244 -20.85 28.88 0.38
CA ILE A 244 -20.77 29.35 1.77
C ILE A 244 -21.88 28.65 2.54
N GLY A 245 -21.52 27.87 3.56
CA GLY A 245 -22.48 27.12 4.37
C GLY A 245 -23.42 28.04 5.15
N THR A 246 -24.64 27.59 5.32
CA THR A 246 -25.74 28.36 5.95
C THR A 246 -25.62 28.51 7.48
N GLY A 247 -24.46 28.35 8.03
CA GLY A 247 -24.19 28.74 9.38
C GLY A 247 -24.00 27.61 10.40
N ASP A 248 -22.90 27.67 11.05
CA ASP A 248 -22.79 27.36 12.47
C ASP A 248 -23.51 28.49 13.28
N ARG A 249 -24.07 28.16 14.46
CA ARG A 249 -24.73 29.09 15.36
C ARG A 249 -23.90 30.32 15.79
N ARG A 250 -22.68 30.48 15.25
CA ARG A 250 -21.72 31.57 15.51
C ARG A 250 -21.53 32.51 14.32
N GLY A 251 -22.28 32.33 13.21
CA GLY A 251 -22.24 33.27 12.06
C GLY A 251 -20.97 33.18 11.20
N LEU A 252 -20.05 32.25 11.43
CA LEU A 252 -18.87 32.01 10.64
C LEU A 252 -19.17 30.87 9.65
N GLY A 253 -19.94 31.19 8.59
CA GLY A 253 -20.26 30.25 7.54
C GLY A 253 -18.98 29.69 6.90
N GLY A 254 -18.59 28.48 7.27
CA GLY A 254 -17.49 27.77 6.61
C GLY A 254 -17.87 27.38 5.19
N ARG A 255 -16.87 27.22 4.31
CA ARG A 255 -17.11 26.71 2.96
C ARG A 255 -17.50 25.23 2.99
N GLU A 256 -18.48 24.88 2.17
CA GLU A 256 -18.93 23.51 1.93
C GLU A 256 -18.61 23.10 0.50
N VAL A 257 -18.34 21.81 0.30
CA VAL A 257 -18.15 21.20 -1.01
C VAL A 257 -19.22 20.17 -1.27
N LEU A 258 -19.72 20.10 -2.50
CA LEU A 258 -20.63 19.05 -2.91
C LEU A 258 -19.86 17.77 -3.17
N LEU A 259 -20.26 16.70 -2.49
CA LEU A 259 -19.70 15.35 -2.66
C LEU A 259 -20.82 14.37 -3.01
N GLU A 260 -20.44 13.33 -3.74
CA GLU A 260 -21.30 12.21 -4.12
C GLU A 260 -20.70 10.90 -3.61
N GLN A 261 -21.52 10.06 -2.99
CA GLN A 261 -21.07 8.74 -2.54
C GLN A 261 -21.15 7.74 -3.68
N ARG A 262 -20.07 7.03 -3.93
CA ARG A 262 -20.04 5.98 -4.95
C ARG A 262 -20.95 4.81 -4.53
N PRO A 263 -21.81 4.34 -5.43
CA PRO A 263 -22.70 3.22 -5.15
C PRO A 263 -21.98 1.96 -4.65
N ALA A 264 -22.62 1.23 -3.75
CA ALA A 264 -22.03 0.03 -3.14
C ALA A 264 -21.74 -1.10 -4.16
N HIS A 265 -22.48 -1.15 -5.26
CA HIS A 265 -22.31 -2.15 -6.33
C HIS A 265 -21.14 -1.85 -7.29
N GLN A 266 -20.53 -0.69 -7.21
CA GLN A 266 -19.39 -0.37 -8.07
C GLN A 266 -18.16 -1.20 -7.69
N THR A 267 -17.40 -1.64 -8.70
CA THR A 267 -16.20 -2.45 -8.51
C THR A 267 -15.01 -1.68 -8.01
N VAL A 268 -14.95 -0.37 -8.29
CA VAL A 268 -13.81 0.49 -7.93
C VAL A 268 -14.24 1.46 -6.84
N MET A 269 -13.62 1.35 -5.67
CA MET A 269 -13.84 2.24 -4.50
C MET A 269 -15.34 2.42 -4.12
N PRO A 270 -16.15 1.34 -3.96
CA PRO A 270 -17.55 1.46 -3.56
C PRO A 270 -17.68 2.19 -2.23
N GLY A 271 -18.77 2.95 -2.04
CA GLY A 271 -19.09 3.65 -0.78
C GLY A 271 -18.13 4.78 -0.39
N MET A 272 -17.13 5.09 -1.21
CA MET A 272 -16.25 6.24 -0.99
C MET A 272 -16.89 7.52 -1.55
N TRP A 273 -16.50 8.64 -0.99
CA TRP A 273 -16.94 9.94 -1.43
C TRP A 273 -16.04 10.51 -2.52
N GLU A 274 -16.65 11.08 -3.55
CA GLU A 274 -15.94 11.74 -4.64
C GLU A 274 -16.67 13.01 -5.10
N LEU A 275 -16.09 13.73 -6.03
CA LEU A 275 -16.79 14.84 -6.72
C LEU A 275 -17.86 14.26 -7.63
N PRO A 276 -19.03 14.93 -7.83
CA PRO A 276 -20.06 14.47 -8.75
C PRO A 276 -19.50 14.27 -10.17
N ALA A 277 -19.71 13.09 -10.73
CA ALA A 277 -19.28 12.76 -12.07
C ALA A 277 -20.21 13.41 -13.12
N LEU A 278 -19.63 14.02 -14.14
CA LEU A 278 -20.39 14.55 -15.28
C LEU A 278 -20.57 13.45 -16.32
N VAL A 279 -21.74 13.42 -16.95
CA VAL A 279 -22.05 12.46 -18.01
C VAL A 279 -21.18 12.74 -19.24
N ASP A 280 -21.03 14.03 -19.60
CA ASP A 280 -20.16 14.45 -20.69
C ASP A 280 -18.75 14.76 -20.16
N SER A 281 -17.75 14.16 -20.78
CA SER A 281 -16.35 14.46 -20.49
C SER A 281 -15.86 15.77 -21.12
N HIS A 282 -16.63 16.34 -22.05
CA HIS A 282 -16.35 17.66 -22.63
C HIS A 282 -16.69 18.75 -21.63
N VAL A 283 -15.75 19.65 -21.38
CA VAL A 283 -15.94 20.81 -20.52
C VAL A 283 -15.57 22.06 -21.31
N PRO A 284 -16.50 23.00 -21.48
CA PRO A 284 -16.21 24.26 -22.17
C PRO A 284 -15.05 25.01 -21.53
N PRO A 285 -14.15 25.65 -22.30
CA PRO A 285 -12.98 26.34 -21.73
C PRO A 285 -13.32 27.39 -20.66
N LYS A 286 -14.45 28.06 -20.74
CA LYS A 286 -14.92 29.06 -19.76
C LYS A 286 -15.26 28.45 -18.40
N GLU A 287 -15.67 27.19 -18.36
CA GLU A 287 -16.10 26.49 -17.17
C GLU A 287 -15.00 25.55 -16.62
N LEU A 288 -13.93 25.37 -17.39
CA LEU A 288 -12.84 24.51 -17.07
C LEU A 288 -11.98 25.10 -15.94
N ARG A 289 -12.07 24.51 -14.75
CA ARG A 289 -11.28 24.93 -13.58
C ARG A 289 -9.84 24.43 -13.63
N MET A 290 -9.66 23.15 -13.97
CA MET A 290 -8.36 22.50 -14.07
C MET A 290 -8.42 21.18 -14.82
N THR A 291 -7.28 20.74 -15.32
CA THR A 291 -7.05 19.39 -15.82
C THR A 291 -6.02 18.67 -14.97
N LEU A 292 -6.15 17.35 -14.85
CA LEU A 292 -5.17 16.52 -14.17
C LEU A 292 -5.18 15.09 -14.71
N ARG A 293 -4.05 14.41 -14.54
CA ARG A 293 -3.94 12.98 -14.82
C ARG A 293 -3.97 12.21 -13.51
N HIS A 294 -4.78 11.16 -13.46
CA HIS A 294 -4.88 10.26 -12.32
C HIS A 294 -4.89 8.80 -12.81
N ALA A 295 -4.01 7.97 -12.29
CA ALA A 295 -3.95 6.57 -12.67
C ALA A 295 -4.60 5.71 -11.58
N ILE A 296 -5.51 4.83 -12.00
CA ILE A 296 -6.13 3.82 -11.13
C ILE A 296 -5.93 2.47 -11.80
N MET A 297 -5.24 1.56 -11.14
CA MET A 297 -4.85 0.25 -11.70
C MET A 297 -4.13 0.42 -13.06
N GLN A 298 -4.69 -0.11 -14.16
CA GLN A 298 -4.10 -0.03 -15.50
C GLN A 298 -4.80 1.01 -16.39
N VAL A 299 -5.51 1.98 -15.80
CA VAL A 299 -6.22 3.03 -16.53
C VAL A 299 -5.64 4.40 -16.15
N ASN A 300 -5.24 5.16 -17.16
CA ASN A 300 -4.95 6.60 -17.05
C ASN A 300 -6.23 7.38 -17.26
N TYR A 301 -6.67 8.08 -16.24
CA TYR A 301 -7.78 9.03 -16.35
C TYR A 301 -7.23 10.41 -16.65
N TYR A 302 -7.67 10.99 -17.77
CA TYR A 302 -7.50 12.40 -18.10
C TYR A 302 -8.74 13.12 -17.61
N VAL A 303 -8.57 13.85 -16.53
CA VAL A 303 -9.66 14.39 -15.73
C VAL A 303 -9.82 15.89 -16.02
N ARG A 304 -11.03 16.30 -16.35
CA ARG A 304 -11.44 17.72 -16.46
C ARG A 304 -12.31 18.06 -15.26
N ILE A 305 -12.04 19.16 -14.60
CA ILE A 305 -12.84 19.67 -13.49
C ILE A 305 -13.56 20.90 -13.96
N ARG A 306 -14.90 20.83 -13.94
CA ARG A 306 -15.81 21.93 -14.25
C ARG A 306 -16.21 22.63 -12.95
N THR A 307 -16.14 23.97 -12.94
CA THR A 307 -16.81 24.75 -11.88
C THR A 307 -18.31 24.73 -12.13
N VAL A 308 -19.07 24.37 -11.10
CA VAL A 308 -20.55 24.39 -11.12
C VAL A 308 -21.02 25.23 -9.96
N PHE A 309 -21.88 26.21 -10.24
CA PHE A 309 -22.49 27.06 -9.21
C PHE A 309 -23.61 26.32 -8.48
N GLU A 310 -23.91 26.73 -7.25
CA GLU A 310 -24.90 26.07 -6.37
C GLU A 310 -26.26 25.91 -7.08
N ASP A 311 -26.72 26.96 -7.80
CA ASP A 311 -28.01 26.96 -8.49
C ASP A 311 -28.08 25.94 -9.64
N ASP A 312 -26.94 25.53 -10.19
CA ASP A 312 -26.86 24.58 -11.31
C ASP A 312 -26.68 23.15 -10.88
N VAL A 313 -26.56 22.90 -9.56
CA VAL A 313 -26.21 21.56 -9.01
C VAL A 313 -27.31 20.53 -9.26
N ASP A 314 -28.57 20.94 -9.18
CA ASP A 314 -29.72 20.05 -9.36
C ASP A 314 -29.85 19.55 -10.82
N ALA A 315 -29.31 20.32 -11.78
CA ALA A 315 -29.24 19.93 -13.18
C ALA A 315 -28.15 18.87 -13.48
N LEU A 316 -27.27 18.56 -12.50
CA LEU A 316 -26.27 17.55 -12.73
C LEU A 316 -26.90 16.15 -12.75
N ALA A 317 -26.64 15.40 -13.81
CA ALA A 317 -27.06 14.01 -13.89
C ALA A 317 -26.48 13.21 -12.70
N VAL A 318 -27.32 12.47 -12.00
CA VAL A 318 -26.94 11.69 -10.82
C VAL A 318 -26.38 10.34 -11.26
N ALA A 319 -25.19 9.99 -10.80
CA ALA A 319 -24.61 8.67 -11.03
C ALA A 319 -25.22 7.56 -10.12
N GLY A 320 -26.27 7.88 -9.35
CA GLY A 320 -27.00 6.93 -8.49
C GLY A 320 -26.51 6.83 -7.05
N GLY A 321 -25.63 7.74 -6.61
CA GLY A 321 -25.17 7.85 -5.23
C GLY A 321 -25.85 8.96 -4.44
N GLU A 322 -25.72 8.92 -3.10
CA GLU A 322 -26.12 10.02 -2.22
C GLU A 322 -25.25 11.24 -2.48
N ARG A 323 -25.87 12.41 -2.64
CA ARG A 323 -25.17 13.70 -2.70
C ARG A 323 -25.43 14.51 -1.46
N ARG A 324 -24.41 15.21 -1.00
CA ARG A 324 -24.58 16.17 0.09
C ARG A 324 -23.53 17.27 0.06
N TRP A 325 -23.91 18.41 0.55
CA TRP A 325 -22.99 19.48 0.89
C TRP A 325 -22.28 19.13 2.21
N VAL A 326 -20.97 19.24 2.21
CA VAL A 326 -20.13 18.82 3.34
C VAL A 326 -19.18 19.97 3.70
N PRO A 327 -19.15 20.41 4.96
CA PRO A 327 -18.16 21.36 5.44
C PRO A 327 -16.74 20.86 5.14
N LEU A 328 -15.85 21.75 4.67
CA LEU A 328 -14.50 21.35 4.26
C LEU A 328 -13.70 20.63 5.35
N HIS A 329 -13.88 21.03 6.62
CA HIS A 329 -13.21 20.38 7.75
C HIS A 329 -13.71 18.95 7.98
N GLU A 330 -14.99 18.67 7.77
CA GLU A 330 -15.56 17.33 7.83
C GLU A 330 -15.12 16.50 6.59
N ALA A 331 -15.19 17.09 5.41
CA ALA A 331 -14.76 16.45 4.17
C ALA A 331 -13.30 15.96 4.26
N ALA A 332 -12.43 16.70 4.96
CA ALA A 332 -11.03 16.30 5.17
C ALA A 332 -10.89 14.98 5.95
N ALA A 333 -11.85 14.70 6.86
CA ALA A 333 -11.90 13.49 7.68
C ALA A 333 -12.69 12.34 7.04
N MET A 334 -13.33 12.55 5.87
CA MET A 334 -14.12 11.53 5.19
C MET A 334 -13.27 10.58 4.35
N ALA A 335 -13.86 9.42 4.00
CA ALA A 335 -13.31 8.43 3.09
C ALA A 335 -13.40 8.93 1.62
N LEU A 336 -12.60 9.91 1.27
CA LEU A 336 -12.54 10.47 -0.08
C LEU A 336 -11.73 9.59 -1.02
N THR A 337 -12.15 9.50 -2.30
CA THR A 337 -11.31 8.93 -3.34
C THR A 337 -9.99 9.72 -3.46
N GLY A 338 -8.93 9.05 -3.90
CA GLY A 338 -7.64 9.72 -4.10
C GLY A 338 -7.71 10.84 -5.15
N LEU A 339 -8.62 10.72 -6.13
CA LEU A 339 -8.89 11.77 -7.12
C LEU A 339 -9.53 12.99 -6.47
N ALA A 340 -10.62 12.82 -5.72
CA ALA A 340 -11.31 13.92 -5.05
C ALA A 340 -10.35 14.68 -4.12
N ARG A 341 -9.60 13.98 -3.27
CA ARG A 341 -8.60 14.59 -2.40
C ARG A 341 -7.56 15.39 -3.19
N LYS A 342 -7.05 14.85 -4.30
CA LYS A 342 -6.08 15.52 -5.16
C LYS A 342 -6.64 16.81 -5.78
N VAL A 343 -7.90 16.80 -6.19
CA VAL A 343 -8.59 17.99 -6.73
C VAL A 343 -8.75 19.03 -5.64
N LEU A 344 -9.25 18.66 -4.46
CA LEU A 344 -9.49 19.59 -3.35
C LEU A 344 -8.18 20.27 -2.88
N VAL A 345 -7.07 19.52 -2.82
CA VAL A 345 -5.75 20.10 -2.53
C VAL A 345 -5.31 21.08 -3.64
N ARG A 346 -5.45 20.71 -4.91
CA ARG A 346 -5.07 21.61 -6.03
C ARG A 346 -5.97 22.84 -6.15
N ALA A 347 -7.23 22.71 -5.77
CA ALA A 347 -8.17 23.83 -5.70
C ALA A 347 -7.92 24.74 -4.46
N ARG A 348 -6.93 24.44 -3.62
CA ARG A 348 -6.60 25.11 -2.35
C ARG A 348 -7.77 25.11 -1.35
N LEU A 349 -8.56 24.05 -1.39
CA LEU A 349 -9.65 23.80 -0.45
C LEU A 349 -9.19 22.94 0.72
N PHE A 350 -8.15 22.13 0.51
CA PHE A 350 -7.43 21.37 1.55
C PHE A 350 -5.98 21.84 1.63
N PRO A 351 -5.35 21.76 2.79
CA PRO A 351 -3.92 21.97 2.88
C PRO A 351 -3.18 20.89 2.07
N PRO A 352 -2.01 21.20 1.49
CA PRO A 352 -1.16 20.18 0.90
C PRO A 352 -0.81 19.15 1.97
N PRO A 353 -0.57 17.88 1.60
CA PRO A 353 -0.04 16.91 2.54
C PRO A 353 1.26 17.48 3.10
N ALA A 354 1.44 17.41 4.42
CA ALA A 354 2.67 17.84 5.06
C ALA A 354 3.84 17.12 4.39
N LEU A 355 4.74 17.88 3.80
CA LEU A 355 6.05 17.43 3.34
C LEU A 355 6.91 17.29 4.60
N ASP A 356 6.62 16.29 5.43
CA ASP A 356 7.52 15.96 6.52
C ASP A 356 8.82 15.46 5.93
N SER A 357 9.82 16.24 6.17
CA SER A 357 11.24 16.13 6.03
C SER A 357 11.77 14.68 6.11
N LEU A 358 11.79 14.00 4.98
CA LEU A 358 12.87 13.10 4.67
C LEU A 358 13.79 13.88 3.73
N ALA A 359 14.65 14.68 4.34
CA ALA A 359 15.85 15.19 3.68
C ALA A 359 16.54 13.98 3.03
N PRO A 360 16.95 14.05 1.75
CA PRO A 360 17.85 13.05 1.21
C PRO A 360 19.10 13.08 2.09
N ALA A 361 19.48 11.92 2.60
CA ALA A 361 20.76 11.76 3.27
C ALA A 361 21.84 12.39 2.39
N GLY A 362 22.57 13.33 2.97
CA GLY A 362 23.41 14.28 2.29
C GLY A 362 24.33 13.65 1.26
N ASN A 363 24.46 14.31 0.14
CA ASN A 363 25.68 14.38 -0.62
C ASN A 363 26.78 14.86 0.34
N MET A 364 27.60 13.97 0.83
CA MET A 364 28.91 14.36 1.35
C MET A 364 29.75 14.79 0.16
N GLU A 365 30.03 16.10 0.17
CA GLU A 365 30.92 16.81 -0.74
C GLU A 365 32.25 16.12 -0.88
N LYS A 366 32.78 16.26 -2.07
CA LYS A 366 34.19 16.02 -2.44
C LYS A 366 35.12 16.91 -1.62
N ALA A 367 36.10 16.30 -1.02
CA ALA A 367 37.44 16.85 -0.84
C ALA A 367 38.46 15.71 -0.95
#